data_de8cb764cea5a614f192814593198db3
#
_entry.id   de8cb764cea5a614f192814593198db3
#
_cell.length_a   1.000
_cell.length_b   1.000
_cell.length_c   1.000
_cell.angle_alpha   90.00
_cell.angle_beta   90.00
_cell.angle_gamma   90.00
#
_symmetry.space_group_name_H-M   'P 1'
#
loop_
_entity.id
_entity.type
_entity.pdbx_description
1 polymer ?
#
loop_
_entity_poly.entity_id
_entity_poly.type
_entity_poly.pdbx_seq_one_letter_code
_entity_poly.pdbx_strand_id
1 'polypeptide(L)'
;MIDDLKTAAEFVSQLQGATLDASGLSPSMLHQLRNCPPRPSSLDPSIHFSIKLFIATLNSSQQTYEDVRATILEQYPEDNILSYYEVKKAIEELTGVTSITHDMCSDTCIAFTGPFSILEHCPLCRKPRYKEQQPSAKNPKIPNRIFHTIPLGPQIQALRSSPDGFGDMLYSVNQTEKVQDRLQGSENIMPFYDDFFSGIDYLNAVSEEKIKNGDTILLFSLDGAQLYEHKQSDCWIYIWVILNLSPDKHYKKKHVLPDAFIPGPNKPKNIDSFLFPG
;
A
#
# COMPACT_ATOMS: atom_id res chain seq x y z
N MET A 1 -26.84 -14.10 6.80
CA MET A 1 -27.19 -12.66 6.83
C MET A 1 -27.03 -12.03 8.22
N ILE A 2 -27.64 -12.55 9.31
CA ILE A 2 -27.46 -11.96 10.66
C ILE A 2 -26.01 -12.13 11.16
N ASP A 3 -25.40 -13.30 10.94
CA ASP A 3 -24.02 -13.57 11.36
C ASP A 3 -23.01 -12.71 10.57
N ASP A 4 -23.26 -12.46 9.29
CA ASP A 4 -22.39 -11.58 8.47
C ASP A 4 -22.43 -10.13 8.97
N LEU A 5 -23.62 -9.62 9.31
CA LEU A 5 -23.79 -8.27 9.86
C LEU A 5 -23.12 -8.15 11.24
N LYS A 6 -23.21 -9.18 12.08
CA LYS A 6 -22.55 -9.22 13.36
C LYS A 6 -21.03 -9.19 13.21
N THR A 7 -20.49 -9.99 12.30
CA THR A 7 -19.06 -10.01 11.99
C THR A 7 -18.59 -8.66 11.44
N ALA A 8 -19.34 -8.04 10.53
CA ALA A 8 -19.00 -6.71 10.03
C ALA A 8 -19.01 -5.65 11.14
N ALA A 9 -19.98 -5.70 12.05
CA ALA A 9 -20.03 -4.81 13.21
C ALA A 9 -18.83 -5.01 14.17
N GLU A 10 -18.34 -6.23 14.33
CA GLU A 10 -17.14 -6.52 15.12
C GLU A 10 -15.88 -5.91 14.47
N PHE A 11 -15.73 -6.00 13.14
CA PHE A 11 -14.65 -5.32 12.41
C PHE A 11 -14.72 -3.80 12.59
N VAL A 12 -15.88 -3.19 12.39
CA VAL A 12 -16.10 -1.75 12.59
C VAL A 12 -15.74 -1.33 14.01
N SER A 13 -16.20 -2.09 15.02
CA SER A 13 -15.92 -1.79 16.43
C SER A 13 -14.41 -1.82 16.74
N GLN A 14 -13.68 -2.79 16.18
CA GLN A 14 -12.21 -2.85 16.34
C GLN A 14 -11.51 -1.70 15.63
N LEU A 15 -11.96 -1.31 14.42
CA LEU A 15 -11.41 -0.17 13.70
C LEU A 15 -11.65 1.16 14.40
N GLN A 16 -12.83 1.34 15.04
CA GLN A 16 -13.11 2.55 15.82
C GLN A 16 -12.15 2.74 17.00
N GLY A 17 -11.66 1.64 17.57
CA GLY A 17 -10.65 1.65 18.65
C GLY A 17 -9.22 1.55 18.16
N ALA A 18 -8.99 1.51 16.83
CA ALA A 18 -7.65 1.32 16.26
C ALA A 18 -6.76 2.55 16.51
N THR A 19 -5.50 2.27 16.80
CA THR A 19 -4.48 3.30 16.97
C THR A 19 -3.23 2.92 16.17
N LEU A 20 -2.42 3.92 15.85
CA LEU A 20 -1.15 3.66 15.15
C LEU A 20 -0.25 2.69 15.94
N ASP A 21 -0.28 2.72 17.27
CA ASP A 21 0.48 1.80 18.12
C ASP A 21 -0.03 0.36 18.06
N ALA A 22 -1.32 0.18 17.77
CA ALA A 22 -1.94 -1.14 17.60
C ALA A 22 -1.94 -1.64 16.16
N SER A 23 -1.31 -0.93 15.23
CA SER A 23 -1.32 -1.22 13.78
C SER A 23 -0.53 -2.47 13.37
N GLY A 24 0.26 -3.07 14.26
CA GLY A 24 1.16 -4.18 13.94
C GLY A 24 2.45 -3.76 13.22
N LEU A 25 2.66 -2.46 13.01
CA LEU A 25 3.92 -1.93 12.48
C LEU A 25 5.07 -2.14 13.46
N SER A 26 6.28 -2.34 12.94
CA SER A 26 7.47 -2.45 13.79
C SER A 26 7.75 -1.14 14.54
N PRO A 27 8.37 -1.19 15.73
CA PRO A 27 8.71 0.02 16.48
C PRO A 27 9.56 1.02 15.66
N SER A 28 10.42 0.54 14.77
CA SER A 28 11.22 1.38 13.88
C SER A 28 10.36 2.11 12.86
N MET A 29 9.38 1.45 12.25
CA MET A 29 8.42 2.07 11.32
C MET A 29 7.55 3.10 12.03
N LEU A 30 7.03 2.78 13.22
CA LEU A 30 6.27 3.73 14.04
C LEU A 30 7.09 4.98 14.37
N HIS A 31 8.37 4.79 14.70
CA HIS A 31 9.28 5.91 14.96
C HIS A 31 9.50 6.76 13.71
N GLN A 32 9.74 6.15 12.53
CA GLN A 32 9.92 6.86 11.26
C GLN A 32 8.66 7.63 10.83
N LEU A 33 7.47 7.04 11.02
CA LEU A 33 6.21 7.72 10.71
C LEU A 33 5.97 8.96 11.57
N ARG A 34 6.35 8.90 12.86
CA ARG A 34 6.21 10.03 13.79
C ARG A 34 7.31 11.06 13.68
N ASN A 35 8.49 10.62 13.34
CA ASN A 35 9.70 11.42 13.28
C ASN A 35 10.35 11.22 11.90
N CYS A 36 9.75 11.84 10.88
CA CYS A 36 10.26 11.73 9.52
C CYS A 36 11.76 12.08 9.49
N PRO A 37 12.66 11.15 9.19
CA PRO A 37 14.08 11.45 9.14
C PRO A 37 14.36 12.45 8.03
N PRO A 38 15.31 13.37 8.25
CA PRO A 38 15.73 14.28 7.19
C PRO A 38 16.28 13.45 6.03
N ARG A 39 15.92 13.85 4.82
CA ARG A 39 16.44 13.20 3.60
C ARG A 39 17.97 13.30 3.62
N PRO A 40 18.70 12.21 3.39
CA PRO A 40 20.15 12.28 3.27
C PRO A 40 20.53 13.25 2.14
N SER A 41 21.44 14.15 2.40
CA SER A 41 21.91 15.17 1.43
C SER A 41 22.57 14.54 0.20
N SER A 42 23.14 13.34 0.37
CA SER A 42 23.69 12.52 -0.72
C SER A 42 23.58 11.05 -0.35
N LEU A 43 23.32 10.21 -1.33
CA LEU A 43 23.45 8.76 -1.20
C LEU A 43 24.89 8.36 -1.51
N ASP A 44 25.33 7.27 -0.88
CA ASP A 44 26.55 6.60 -1.31
C ASP A 44 26.50 6.30 -2.82
N PRO A 45 27.55 6.60 -3.59
CA PRO A 45 27.56 6.42 -5.04
C PRO A 45 27.20 4.98 -5.47
N SER A 46 27.67 3.97 -4.73
CA SER A 46 27.39 2.55 -5.02
C SER A 46 25.92 2.21 -4.80
N ILE A 47 25.33 2.70 -3.71
CA ILE A 47 23.89 2.54 -3.43
C ILE A 47 23.08 3.25 -4.51
N HIS A 48 23.43 4.49 -4.86
CA HIS A 48 22.73 5.26 -5.89
C HIS A 48 22.79 4.57 -7.26
N PHE A 49 23.97 4.06 -7.65
CA PHE A 49 24.13 3.32 -8.89
C PHE A 49 23.30 2.04 -8.90
N SER A 50 23.37 1.26 -7.80
CA SER A 50 22.60 0.02 -7.66
C SER A 50 21.09 0.24 -7.74
N ILE A 51 20.57 1.31 -7.12
CA ILE A 51 19.15 1.70 -7.23
C ILE A 51 18.78 2.07 -8.67
N LYS A 52 19.63 2.84 -9.38
CA LYS A 52 19.40 3.17 -10.79
C LYS A 52 19.39 1.93 -11.69
N LEU A 53 20.30 1.00 -11.46
CA LEU A 53 20.33 -0.28 -12.17
C LEU A 53 19.06 -1.10 -11.90
N PHE A 54 18.62 -1.16 -10.64
CA PHE A 54 17.38 -1.83 -10.25
C PHE A 54 16.16 -1.23 -10.96
N ILE A 55 16.04 0.10 -10.98
CA ILE A 55 14.95 0.81 -11.66
C ILE A 55 14.98 0.54 -13.17
N ALA A 56 16.18 0.55 -13.79
CA ALA A 56 16.33 0.27 -15.23
C ALA A 56 15.92 -1.16 -15.61
N THR A 57 16.09 -2.11 -14.70
CA THR A 57 15.74 -3.52 -14.88
C THR A 57 14.40 -3.93 -14.26
N LEU A 58 13.60 -2.97 -13.76
CA LEU A 58 12.38 -3.23 -12.98
C LEU A 58 11.32 -4.06 -13.74
N ASN A 59 11.28 -3.97 -15.06
CA ASN A 59 10.35 -4.74 -15.91
C ASN A 59 10.93 -6.07 -16.40
N SER A 60 12.12 -6.45 -15.92
CA SER A 60 12.82 -7.68 -16.27
C SER A 60 12.81 -8.68 -15.09
N SER A 61 13.37 -9.86 -15.29
CA SER A 61 13.51 -10.84 -14.21
C SER A 61 14.61 -10.44 -13.22
N GLN A 62 14.53 -10.99 -11.99
CA GLN A 62 15.63 -10.89 -11.03
C GLN A 62 16.95 -11.37 -11.64
N GLN A 63 16.90 -12.45 -12.43
CA GLN A 63 18.10 -13.00 -13.08
C GLN A 63 18.75 -11.97 -14.01
N THR A 64 17.96 -11.20 -14.75
CA THR A 64 18.48 -10.13 -15.62
C THR A 64 19.27 -9.08 -14.83
N TYR A 65 18.77 -8.69 -13.65
CA TYR A 65 19.51 -7.77 -12.77
C TYR A 65 20.86 -8.37 -12.35
N GLU A 66 20.87 -9.62 -11.89
CA GLU A 66 22.09 -10.28 -11.42
C GLU A 66 23.09 -10.52 -12.56
N ASP A 67 22.63 -10.86 -13.76
CA ASP A 67 23.49 -11.05 -14.94
C ASP A 67 24.16 -9.72 -15.36
N VAL A 68 23.38 -8.61 -15.39
CA VAL A 68 23.94 -7.28 -15.70
C VAL A 68 24.93 -6.86 -14.60
N ARG A 69 24.58 -7.10 -13.32
CA ARG A 69 25.47 -6.83 -12.19
C ARG A 69 26.79 -7.60 -12.34
N ALA A 70 26.73 -8.91 -12.63
CA ALA A 70 27.92 -9.75 -12.79
C ALA A 70 28.81 -9.24 -13.95
N THR A 71 28.22 -8.90 -15.10
CA THR A 71 28.93 -8.35 -16.24
C THR A 71 29.68 -7.05 -15.90
N ILE A 72 29.05 -6.17 -15.12
CA ILE A 72 29.70 -4.90 -14.71
C ILE A 72 30.88 -5.21 -13.75
N LEU A 73 30.69 -6.13 -12.79
CA LEU A 73 31.74 -6.48 -11.84
C LEU A 73 32.93 -7.25 -12.49
N GLU A 74 32.69 -7.97 -13.58
CA GLU A 74 33.79 -8.53 -14.39
C GLU A 74 34.70 -7.44 -15.00
N GLN A 75 34.09 -6.35 -15.47
CA GLN A 75 34.84 -5.23 -16.07
C GLN A 75 35.41 -4.27 -15.01
N TYR A 76 34.71 -4.11 -13.90
CA TYR A 76 35.03 -3.19 -12.80
C TYR A 76 34.96 -3.93 -11.46
N PRO A 77 35.97 -4.77 -11.12
CA PRO A 77 35.92 -5.63 -9.93
C PRO A 77 35.94 -4.84 -8.60
N GLU A 78 36.42 -3.60 -8.61
CA GLU A 78 36.47 -2.73 -7.43
C GLU A 78 35.13 -2.02 -7.15
N ASP A 79 34.18 -2.08 -8.07
CA ASP A 79 32.86 -1.46 -7.88
C ASP A 79 32.06 -2.28 -6.87
N ASN A 80 31.38 -1.58 -5.95
CA ASN A 80 30.48 -2.19 -5.00
C ASN A 80 29.02 -2.07 -5.45
N ILE A 81 28.56 -2.99 -6.31
CA ILE A 81 27.18 -3.04 -6.77
C ILE A 81 26.40 -4.01 -5.90
N LEU A 82 25.32 -3.53 -5.28
CA LEU A 82 24.47 -4.33 -4.41
C LEU A 82 23.80 -5.49 -5.18
N SER A 83 23.63 -6.63 -4.54
CA SER A 83 22.80 -7.73 -5.05
C SER A 83 21.32 -7.30 -5.13
N TYR A 84 20.50 -8.04 -5.86
CA TYR A 84 19.06 -7.78 -5.98
C TYR A 84 18.37 -7.69 -4.61
N TYR A 85 18.77 -8.54 -3.66
CA TYR A 85 18.23 -8.52 -2.30
C TYR A 85 18.67 -7.26 -1.53
N GLU A 86 19.96 -6.94 -1.59
CA GLU A 86 20.52 -5.79 -0.87
C GLU A 86 19.97 -4.46 -1.39
N VAL A 87 19.79 -4.30 -2.71
CA VAL A 87 19.22 -3.07 -3.26
C VAL A 87 17.76 -2.88 -2.86
N LYS A 88 16.97 -3.97 -2.80
CA LYS A 88 15.60 -3.90 -2.27
C LYS A 88 15.59 -3.47 -0.81
N LYS A 89 16.44 -4.05 0.01
CA LYS A 89 16.59 -3.67 1.42
C LYS A 89 17.02 -2.22 1.58
N ALA A 90 17.95 -1.74 0.78
CA ALA A 90 18.35 -0.33 0.77
C ALA A 90 17.18 0.61 0.40
N ILE A 91 16.35 0.22 -0.57
CA ILE A 91 15.14 0.98 -0.93
C ILE A 91 14.15 0.98 0.24
N GLU A 92 13.91 -0.14 0.90
CA GLU A 92 13.03 -0.24 2.08
C GLU A 92 13.54 0.67 3.22
N GLU A 93 14.84 0.67 3.49
CA GLU A 93 15.46 1.53 4.52
C GLU A 93 15.36 3.01 4.18
N LEU A 94 15.55 3.38 2.90
CA LEU A 94 15.49 4.78 2.44
C LEU A 94 14.06 5.34 2.40
N THR A 95 13.09 4.50 2.08
CA THR A 95 11.70 4.94 1.90
C THR A 95 10.82 4.67 3.12
N GLY A 96 11.23 3.75 3.99
CA GLY A 96 10.38 3.22 5.08
C GLY A 96 9.24 2.33 4.57
N VAL A 97 9.15 2.07 3.26
CA VAL A 97 8.07 1.28 2.66
C VAL A 97 8.46 -0.19 2.70
N THR A 98 7.74 -0.95 3.51
CA THR A 98 7.91 -2.41 3.65
C THR A 98 6.57 -3.11 3.54
N SER A 99 6.59 -4.41 3.23
CA SER A 99 5.39 -5.22 3.25
C SER A 99 5.21 -5.94 4.58
N ILE A 100 3.96 -6.07 5.01
CA ILE A 100 3.57 -6.87 6.18
C ILE A 100 2.89 -8.13 5.68
N THR A 101 3.26 -9.26 6.28
CA THR A 101 2.71 -10.56 5.92
C THR A 101 1.60 -10.95 6.90
N HIS A 102 0.48 -11.41 6.36
CA HIS A 102 -0.67 -11.89 7.14
C HIS A 102 -1.06 -13.29 6.70
N ASP A 103 -1.55 -14.08 7.66
CA ASP A 103 -2.07 -15.42 7.39
C ASP A 103 -3.45 -15.35 6.74
N MET A 104 -3.69 -16.23 5.79
CA MET A 104 -4.99 -16.34 5.12
C MET A 104 -5.42 -17.80 4.94
N CYS A 105 -6.71 -17.98 4.72
CA CYS A 105 -7.27 -19.28 4.35
C CYS A 105 -6.72 -19.75 2.99
N SER A 106 -6.39 -21.04 2.88
CA SER A 106 -5.87 -21.63 1.63
C SER A 106 -6.86 -21.53 0.45
N ASP A 107 -8.16 -21.41 0.73
CA ASP A 107 -9.21 -21.19 -0.28
C ASP A 107 -9.62 -19.72 -0.42
N THR A 108 -8.83 -18.80 0.12
CA THR A 108 -9.07 -17.34 0.05
C THR A 108 -10.40 -16.91 0.69
N CYS A 109 -10.95 -17.70 1.63
CA CYS A 109 -12.23 -17.38 2.26
C CYS A 109 -12.13 -16.14 3.16
N ILE A 110 -11.10 -16.10 4.03
CA ILE A 110 -10.84 -15.05 5.02
C ILE A 110 -9.33 -14.80 5.15
N ALA A 111 -8.97 -13.63 5.66
CA ALA A 111 -7.70 -13.41 6.35
C ALA A 111 -7.88 -13.68 7.85
N PHE A 112 -6.82 -14.14 8.52
CA PHE A 112 -6.81 -14.33 9.97
C PHE A 112 -6.39 -13.03 10.68
N THR A 113 -7.19 -11.98 10.49
CA THR A 113 -6.98 -10.61 10.98
C THR A 113 -8.19 -10.13 11.79
N GLY A 114 -8.06 -9.06 12.55
CA GLY A 114 -9.16 -8.53 13.36
C GLY A 114 -9.84 -9.59 14.22
N PRO A 115 -11.18 -9.70 14.18
CA PRO A 115 -11.93 -10.69 14.94
C PRO A 115 -11.52 -12.15 14.66
N PHE A 116 -10.92 -12.43 13.50
CA PHE A 116 -10.47 -13.77 13.12
C PHE A 116 -9.01 -14.07 13.51
N SER A 117 -8.29 -13.14 14.12
CA SER A 117 -6.87 -13.26 14.45
C SER A 117 -6.52 -14.46 15.33
N ILE A 118 -7.42 -14.86 16.22
CA ILE A 118 -7.24 -15.96 17.17
C ILE A 118 -7.63 -17.33 16.61
N LEU A 119 -8.26 -17.37 15.42
CA LEU A 119 -8.76 -18.63 14.86
C LEU A 119 -7.61 -19.47 14.27
N GLU A 120 -7.69 -20.78 14.50
CA GLU A 120 -6.79 -21.77 13.92
C GLU A 120 -7.38 -22.48 12.69
N HIS A 121 -8.69 -22.32 12.46
CA HIS A 121 -9.42 -22.89 11.32
C HIS A 121 -10.31 -21.85 10.69
N CYS A 122 -10.45 -21.92 9.37
CA CYS A 122 -11.38 -21.08 8.63
C CYS A 122 -12.83 -21.37 9.04
N PRO A 123 -13.61 -20.39 9.51
CA PRO A 123 -15.01 -20.64 9.90
C PRO A 123 -15.90 -21.02 8.72
N LEU A 124 -15.53 -20.68 7.48
CA LEU A 124 -16.33 -20.91 6.27
C LEU A 124 -16.06 -22.27 5.62
N CYS A 125 -14.79 -22.68 5.51
CA CYS A 125 -14.43 -23.94 4.84
C CYS A 125 -13.78 -24.98 5.75
N ARG A 126 -13.57 -24.66 7.03
CA ARG A 126 -13.00 -25.52 8.08
C ARG A 126 -11.53 -25.92 7.87
N LYS A 127 -10.87 -25.45 6.82
CA LYS A 127 -9.45 -25.74 6.57
C LYS A 127 -8.57 -25.12 7.65
N PRO A 128 -7.46 -25.80 8.04
CA PRO A 128 -6.54 -25.30 9.06
C PRO A 128 -5.76 -24.07 8.56
N ARG A 129 -5.44 -23.16 9.48
CA ARG A 129 -4.57 -22.01 9.25
C ARG A 129 -3.13 -22.41 9.02
N TYR A 130 -2.64 -23.38 9.77
CA TYR A 130 -1.25 -23.80 9.79
C TYR A 130 -1.06 -25.16 9.12
N LYS A 131 0.15 -25.38 8.60
CA LYS A 131 0.57 -26.68 8.07
C LYS A 131 0.63 -27.72 9.20
N GLU A 132 0.28 -28.98 8.88
CA GLU A 132 0.44 -30.11 9.79
C GLU A 132 1.93 -30.35 10.03
N GLN A 133 2.46 -29.80 11.08
CA GLN A 133 3.82 -30.06 11.58
C GLN A 133 3.73 -30.21 13.10
N GLN A 134 4.57 -31.10 13.66
CA GLN A 134 4.70 -31.14 15.12
C GLN A 134 5.36 -29.83 15.59
N PRO A 135 4.65 -28.99 16.36
CA PRO A 135 5.21 -27.77 16.86
C PRO A 135 6.33 -28.13 17.86
N SER A 136 7.53 -27.64 17.60
CA SER A 136 8.62 -27.67 18.56
C SER A 136 9.02 -26.25 18.90
N ALA A 137 9.65 -26.05 20.06
CA ALA A 137 10.15 -24.73 20.47
C ALA A 137 11.12 -24.09 19.45
N LYS A 138 11.67 -24.89 18.52
CA LYS A 138 12.55 -24.44 17.44
C LYS A 138 11.85 -24.25 16.08
N ASN A 139 10.59 -24.72 15.92
CA ASN A 139 9.83 -24.59 14.66
C ASN A 139 8.52 -23.83 14.93
N PRO A 140 8.42 -22.54 14.56
CA PRO A 140 7.18 -21.79 14.65
C PRO A 140 6.11 -22.42 13.74
N LYS A 141 4.83 -22.23 14.08
CA LYS A 141 3.70 -22.63 13.22
C LYS A 141 3.85 -21.95 11.87
N ILE A 142 3.85 -22.72 10.78
CA ILE A 142 3.95 -22.20 9.41
C ILE A 142 2.55 -22.09 8.84
N PRO A 143 2.10 -20.89 8.40
CA PRO A 143 0.79 -20.73 7.79
C PRO A 143 0.69 -21.51 6.46
N ASN A 144 -0.50 -22.02 6.17
CA ASN A 144 -0.78 -22.69 4.90
C ASN A 144 -0.71 -21.70 3.72
N ARG A 145 -1.14 -20.45 3.94
CA ARG A 145 -1.12 -19.40 2.95
C ARG A 145 -1.00 -18.04 3.60
N ILE A 146 -0.40 -17.11 2.87
CA ILE A 146 -0.17 -15.73 3.30
C ILE A 146 -0.61 -14.76 2.21
N PHE A 147 -0.90 -13.53 2.60
CA PHE A 147 -1.00 -12.38 1.72
C PHE A 147 -0.16 -11.22 2.27
N HIS A 148 0.05 -10.20 1.46
CA HIS A 148 0.89 -9.07 1.82
C HIS A 148 0.09 -7.78 1.79
N THR A 149 0.31 -6.93 2.79
CA THR A 149 -0.15 -5.53 2.79
C THR A 149 1.06 -4.61 2.77
N ILE A 150 0.88 -3.42 2.22
CA ILE A 150 1.91 -2.38 2.18
C ILE A 150 1.32 -1.13 2.82
N PRO A 151 1.74 -0.78 4.06
CA PRO A 151 1.16 0.34 4.79
C PRO A 151 1.19 1.65 3.99
N LEU A 152 0.07 2.35 3.98
CA LEU A 152 -0.13 3.57 3.19
C LEU A 152 0.71 4.74 3.72
N GLY A 153 0.81 4.89 5.03
CA GLY A 153 1.52 6.00 5.67
C GLY A 153 2.95 6.20 5.17
N PRO A 154 3.81 5.16 5.21
CA PRO A 154 5.16 5.24 4.66
C PRO A 154 5.21 5.60 3.17
N GLN A 155 4.28 5.10 2.36
CA GLN A 155 4.22 5.39 0.93
C GLN A 155 3.93 6.89 0.67
N ILE A 156 2.94 7.46 1.38
CA ILE A 156 2.62 8.90 1.30
C ILE A 156 3.79 9.74 1.82
N GLN A 157 4.43 9.32 2.92
CA GLN A 157 5.58 10.00 3.48
C GLN A 157 6.75 10.02 2.49
N ALA A 158 7.05 8.90 1.84
CA ALA A 158 8.09 8.80 0.82
C ALA A 158 7.80 9.72 -0.38
N LEU A 159 6.54 9.79 -0.84
CA LEU A 159 6.14 10.70 -1.91
C LEU A 159 6.31 12.17 -1.51
N ARG A 160 5.83 12.56 -0.34
CA ARG A 160 5.92 13.94 0.17
C ARG A 160 7.34 14.38 0.51
N SER A 161 8.26 13.46 0.74
CA SER A 161 9.64 13.76 1.08
C SER A 161 10.46 14.35 -0.09
N SER A 162 9.99 14.25 -1.33
CA SER A 162 10.63 14.85 -2.49
C SER A 162 10.01 16.23 -2.81
N PRO A 163 10.80 17.25 -3.23
CA PRO A 163 10.27 18.55 -3.64
C PRO A 163 9.22 18.43 -4.76
N ASP A 164 9.48 17.59 -5.75
CA ASP A 164 8.56 17.36 -6.87
C ASP A 164 7.28 16.69 -6.41
N GLY A 165 7.39 15.62 -5.58
CA GLY A 165 6.21 14.92 -5.05
C GLY A 165 5.37 15.81 -4.13
N PHE A 166 6.01 16.61 -3.28
CA PHE A 166 5.31 17.60 -2.46
C PHE A 166 4.60 18.65 -3.32
N GLY A 167 5.32 19.21 -4.31
CA GLY A 167 4.75 20.20 -5.25
C GLY A 167 3.56 19.63 -6.03
N ASP A 168 3.66 18.39 -6.50
CA ASP A 168 2.57 17.72 -7.20
C ASP A 168 1.32 17.54 -6.32
N MET A 169 1.48 17.29 -5.03
CA MET A 169 0.36 17.13 -4.09
C MET A 169 -0.33 18.45 -3.70
N LEU A 170 0.22 19.60 -4.05
CA LEU A 170 -0.45 20.89 -3.86
C LEU A 170 -1.58 21.13 -4.86
N TYR A 171 -1.74 20.26 -5.85
CA TYR A 171 -2.82 20.38 -6.83
C TYR A 171 -4.21 20.50 -6.17
N SER A 172 -4.51 19.69 -5.15
CA SER A 172 -5.77 19.73 -4.42
C SER A 172 -6.05 21.08 -3.78
N VAL A 173 -5.05 21.69 -3.16
CA VAL A 173 -5.16 23.02 -2.52
C VAL A 173 -5.48 24.07 -3.57
N ASN A 174 -4.65 24.12 -4.62
CA ASN A 174 -4.81 25.10 -5.71
C ASN A 174 -6.16 24.95 -6.43
N GLN A 175 -6.65 23.71 -6.56
CA GLN A 175 -7.93 23.47 -7.23
C GLN A 175 -9.12 23.82 -6.34
N THR A 176 -9.02 23.55 -5.04
CA THR A 176 -10.04 23.96 -4.08
C THR A 176 -10.20 25.47 -4.02
N GLU A 177 -9.10 26.22 -3.98
CA GLU A 177 -9.11 27.68 -4.02
C GLU A 177 -9.79 28.18 -5.29
N LYS A 178 -9.41 27.66 -6.46
CA LYS A 178 -10.04 28.05 -7.74
C LYS A 178 -11.54 27.76 -7.77
N VAL A 179 -11.99 26.65 -7.20
CA VAL A 179 -13.41 26.29 -7.13
C VAL A 179 -14.16 27.25 -6.20
N GLN A 180 -13.57 27.60 -5.06
CA GLN A 180 -14.15 28.58 -4.12
C GLN A 180 -14.27 29.98 -4.76
N ASP A 181 -13.23 30.44 -5.47
CA ASP A 181 -13.27 31.72 -6.21
C ASP A 181 -14.35 31.72 -7.27
N ARG A 182 -14.54 30.62 -8.01
CA ARG A 182 -15.62 30.47 -9.01
C ARG A 182 -16.99 30.57 -8.36
N LEU A 183 -17.21 29.94 -7.22
CA LEU A 183 -18.46 29.98 -6.48
C LEU A 183 -18.79 31.40 -6.02
N GLN A 184 -17.81 32.10 -5.45
CA GLN A 184 -17.99 33.49 -5.00
C GLN A 184 -18.34 34.45 -6.17
N GLY A 185 -17.70 34.21 -7.34
CA GLY A 185 -17.95 35.01 -8.54
C GLY A 185 -19.29 34.74 -9.27
N SER A 186 -19.97 33.62 -8.93
CA SER A 186 -21.18 33.15 -9.63
C SER A 186 -22.40 32.97 -8.72
N GLU A 187 -22.51 33.76 -7.65
CA GLU A 187 -23.65 33.69 -6.70
C GLU A 187 -23.85 32.27 -6.11
N ASN A 188 -22.76 31.56 -5.84
CA ASN A 188 -22.73 30.17 -5.37
C ASN A 188 -23.30 29.14 -6.36
N ILE A 189 -23.32 29.42 -7.62
CA ILE A 189 -23.69 28.46 -8.67
C ILE A 189 -22.44 27.93 -9.31
N MET A 190 -22.24 26.60 -9.26
CA MET A 190 -21.12 25.95 -9.95
C MET A 190 -21.37 25.97 -11.45
N PRO A 191 -20.56 26.69 -12.25
CA PRO A 191 -20.83 26.84 -13.69
C PRO A 191 -20.58 25.55 -14.48
N PHE A 192 -19.68 24.70 -14.00
CA PHE A 192 -19.36 23.38 -14.57
C PHE A 192 -18.60 22.50 -13.56
N TYR A 193 -18.70 21.21 -13.76
CA TYR A 193 -18.02 20.20 -12.95
C TYR A 193 -16.91 19.57 -13.79
N ASP A 194 -15.68 19.91 -13.52
CA ASP A 194 -14.49 19.52 -14.28
C ASP A 194 -13.56 18.56 -13.54
N ASP A 195 -13.73 18.45 -12.23
CA ASP A 195 -12.87 17.62 -11.38
C ASP A 195 -13.63 17.16 -10.12
N PHE A 196 -13.07 16.20 -9.40
CA PHE A 196 -13.51 15.74 -8.07
C PHE A 196 -13.74 16.91 -7.11
N PHE A 197 -12.86 17.90 -7.14
CA PHE A 197 -12.89 19.07 -6.27
C PHE A 197 -14.08 20.02 -6.52
N SER A 198 -14.75 19.87 -7.64
CA SER A 198 -16.00 20.60 -7.95
C SER A 198 -17.24 19.92 -7.34
N GLY A 199 -17.11 18.70 -6.78
CA GLY A 199 -18.21 17.94 -6.22
C GLY A 199 -18.76 18.53 -4.93
N ILE A 200 -20.09 18.57 -4.80
CA ILE A 200 -20.75 19.19 -3.64
C ILE A 200 -20.38 18.49 -2.31
N ASP A 201 -20.26 17.17 -2.31
CA ASP A 201 -19.90 16.42 -1.10
C ASP A 201 -18.48 16.75 -0.62
N TYR A 202 -17.55 16.97 -1.56
CA TYR A 202 -16.20 17.41 -1.24
C TYR A 202 -16.22 18.83 -0.64
N LEU A 203 -16.93 19.76 -1.29
CA LEU A 203 -17.03 21.15 -0.83
C LEU A 203 -17.69 21.25 0.55
N ASN A 204 -18.73 20.46 0.80
CA ASN A 204 -19.37 20.38 2.11
C ASN A 204 -18.38 19.85 3.17
N ALA A 205 -17.63 18.79 2.85
CA ALA A 205 -16.63 18.24 3.77
C ALA A 205 -15.52 19.25 4.11
N VAL A 206 -15.09 20.07 3.15
CA VAL A 206 -14.14 21.15 3.36
C VAL A 206 -14.77 22.27 4.22
N SER A 207 -16.00 22.70 3.94
CA SER A 207 -16.69 23.74 4.70
C SER A 207 -17.00 23.34 6.15
N GLU A 208 -17.21 22.05 6.40
CA GLU A 208 -17.42 21.46 7.73
C GLU A 208 -16.11 21.12 8.46
N GLU A 209 -14.97 21.49 7.91
CA GLU A 209 -13.62 21.18 8.44
C GLU A 209 -13.33 19.67 8.62
N LYS A 210 -14.07 18.81 7.94
CA LYS A 210 -13.82 17.37 7.87
C LYS A 210 -12.61 17.04 7.01
N ILE A 211 -12.36 17.86 5.99
CA ILE A 211 -11.14 17.83 5.16
C ILE A 211 -10.41 19.14 5.39
N LYS A 212 -9.14 19.02 5.81
CA LYS A 212 -8.28 20.16 6.13
C LYS A 212 -7.20 20.34 5.09
N ASN A 213 -6.62 21.55 5.06
CA ASN A 213 -5.44 21.77 4.23
C ASN A 213 -4.29 20.86 4.67
N GLY A 214 -3.69 20.16 3.71
CA GLY A 214 -2.64 19.19 3.95
C GLY A 214 -3.11 17.73 4.09
N ASP A 215 -4.42 17.48 4.18
CA ASP A 215 -4.94 16.12 4.17
C ASP A 215 -4.69 15.44 2.82
N THR A 216 -4.48 14.14 2.87
CA THR A 216 -4.37 13.32 1.67
C THR A 216 -5.71 12.70 1.35
N ILE A 217 -6.25 13.01 0.17
CA ILE A 217 -7.53 12.50 -0.31
C ILE A 217 -7.26 11.27 -1.16
N LEU A 218 -7.90 10.17 -0.79
CA LEU A 218 -7.65 8.87 -1.37
C LEU A 218 -8.90 8.30 -2.01
N LEU A 219 -8.74 7.71 -3.19
CA LEU A 219 -9.74 6.87 -3.82
C LEU A 219 -9.28 5.42 -3.71
N PHE A 220 -10.10 4.57 -3.12
CA PHE A 220 -9.86 3.15 -2.98
C PHE A 220 -10.37 2.39 -4.21
N SER A 221 -9.57 1.46 -4.72
CA SER A 221 -9.97 0.54 -5.77
C SER A 221 -9.53 -0.88 -5.44
N LEU A 222 -10.44 -1.81 -5.68
CA LEU A 222 -10.24 -3.23 -5.46
C LEU A 222 -10.69 -3.98 -6.70
N ASP A 223 -9.81 -4.79 -7.28
CA ASP A 223 -10.15 -5.61 -8.43
C ASP A 223 -9.39 -6.94 -8.45
N GLY A 224 -9.95 -7.93 -9.14
CA GLY A 224 -9.32 -9.21 -9.40
C GLY A 224 -8.60 -9.21 -10.75
N ALA A 225 -7.29 -9.44 -10.74
CA ALA A 225 -6.48 -9.56 -11.93
C ALA A 225 -6.18 -11.02 -12.25
N GLN A 226 -6.50 -11.47 -13.45
CA GLN A 226 -6.06 -12.77 -13.95
C GLN A 226 -4.60 -12.66 -14.41
N LEU A 227 -3.68 -13.27 -13.66
CA LEU A 227 -2.25 -13.19 -13.95
C LEU A 227 -1.75 -14.22 -14.98
N TYR A 228 -2.52 -15.27 -15.24
CA TYR A 228 -2.12 -16.39 -16.10
C TYR A 228 -3.25 -16.78 -17.06
N GLU A 229 -2.95 -16.91 -18.35
CA GLU A 229 -3.91 -17.26 -19.40
C GLU A 229 -4.54 -18.66 -19.19
N HIS A 230 -3.77 -19.61 -18.64
CA HIS A 230 -4.18 -21.02 -18.55
C HIS A 230 -4.38 -21.55 -17.12
N LYS A 231 -4.25 -20.70 -16.12
CA LYS A 231 -4.53 -21.08 -14.71
C LYS A 231 -5.61 -20.16 -14.14
N GLN A 232 -6.61 -20.74 -13.54
CA GLN A 232 -7.55 -20.02 -12.66
C GLN A 232 -6.81 -19.60 -11.37
N SER A 233 -5.92 -18.65 -11.51
CA SER A 233 -5.16 -18.07 -10.40
C SER A 233 -5.34 -16.57 -10.43
N ASP A 234 -6.45 -16.14 -9.87
CA ASP A 234 -6.72 -14.71 -9.71
C ASP A 234 -5.83 -14.15 -8.60
N CYS A 235 -5.39 -12.92 -8.78
CA CYS A 235 -4.80 -12.12 -7.71
C CYS A 235 -5.72 -10.93 -7.47
N TRP A 236 -6.18 -10.76 -6.25
CA TRP A 236 -6.95 -9.59 -5.85
C TRP A 236 -5.98 -8.51 -5.39
N ILE A 237 -6.08 -7.33 -6.00
CA ILE A 237 -5.17 -6.22 -5.79
C ILE A 237 -5.98 -5.06 -5.22
N TYR A 238 -5.51 -4.50 -4.11
CA TYR A 238 -6.00 -3.26 -3.52
C TYR A 238 -5.03 -2.15 -3.85
N ILE A 239 -5.56 -1.03 -4.29
CA ILE A 239 -4.78 0.15 -4.61
C ILE A 239 -5.45 1.41 -4.07
N TRP A 240 -4.60 2.38 -3.77
CA TRP A 240 -5.01 3.74 -3.47
C TRP A 240 -4.58 4.68 -4.59
N VAL A 241 -5.48 5.54 -5.01
CA VAL A 241 -5.22 6.63 -5.94
C VAL A 241 -5.24 7.93 -5.16
N ILE A 242 -4.18 8.71 -5.26
CA ILE A 242 -4.05 10.00 -4.56
C ILE A 242 -4.69 11.08 -5.40
N LEU A 243 -5.84 11.60 -4.96
CA LEU A 243 -6.55 12.67 -5.65
C LEU A 243 -5.89 14.05 -5.49
N ASN A 244 -4.97 14.21 -4.52
CA ASN A 244 -4.17 15.42 -4.41
C ASN A 244 -3.24 15.67 -5.61
N LEU A 245 -3.01 14.65 -6.43
CA LEU A 245 -2.28 14.77 -7.70
C LEU A 245 -3.24 15.20 -8.82
N SER A 246 -2.71 15.87 -9.83
CA SER A 246 -3.50 16.25 -11.01
C SER A 246 -4.02 15.04 -11.79
N PRO A 247 -5.17 15.15 -12.51
CA PRO A 247 -5.77 14.04 -13.26
C PRO A 247 -4.85 13.36 -14.27
N ASP A 248 -3.90 14.09 -14.84
CA ASP A 248 -2.88 13.53 -15.73
C ASP A 248 -1.81 12.69 -15.03
N LYS A 249 -1.74 12.74 -13.68
CA LYS A 249 -0.74 12.05 -12.85
C LYS A 249 -1.32 10.92 -12.00
N HIS A 250 -2.46 11.12 -11.35
CA HIS A 250 -2.92 10.25 -10.27
C HIS A 250 -3.23 8.82 -10.73
N TYR A 251 -3.53 8.56 -12.01
CA TYR A 251 -3.71 7.20 -12.56
C TYR A 251 -2.43 6.60 -13.17
N LYS A 252 -1.31 7.30 -13.18
CA LYS A 252 -0.07 6.73 -13.69
C LYS A 252 0.49 5.69 -12.71
N LYS A 253 1.00 4.57 -13.22
CA LYS A 253 1.56 3.45 -12.44
C LYS A 253 2.48 3.89 -11.30
N LYS A 254 3.30 4.90 -11.51
CA LYS A 254 4.26 5.41 -10.51
C LYS A 254 3.63 6.18 -9.33
N HIS A 255 2.34 6.52 -9.44
CA HIS A 255 1.60 7.29 -8.43
C HIS A 255 0.45 6.51 -7.79
N VAL A 256 0.13 5.34 -8.33
CA VAL A 256 -0.84 4.42 -7.73
C VAL A 256 -0.15 3.65 -6.62
N LEU A 257 -0.69 3.72 -5.41
CA LEU A 257 -0.11 3.10 -4.23
C LEU A 257 -0.74 1.71 -4.02
N PRO A 258 0.04 0.62 -4.06
CA PRO A 258 -0.48 -0.68 -3.71
C PRO A 258 -0.71 -0.78 -2.21
N ASP A 259 -1.84 -1.38 -1.81
CA ASP A 259 -2.17 -1.66 -0.41
C ASP A 259 -2.04 -3.15 -0.10
N ALA A 260 -2.73 -4.02 -0.87
CA ALA A 260 -2.63 -5.44 -0.64
C ALA A 260 -2.62 -6.28 -1.93
N PHE A 261 -1.94 -7.42 -1.83
CA PHE A 261 -1.92 -8.46 -2.86
C PHE A 261 -2.40 -9.77 -2.24
N ILE A 262 -3.59 -10.19 -2.64
CA ILE A 262 -4.22 -11.42 -2.16
C ILE A 262 -4.14 -12.47 -3.27
N PRO A 263 -3.29 -13.49 -3.11
CA PRO A 263 -3.18 -14.54 -4.11
C PRO A 263 -4.43 -15.43 -4.11
N GLY A 264 -5.02 -15.69 -5.31
CA GLY A 264 -6.14 -16.61 -5.52
C GLY A 264 -5.94 -17.99 -4.86
N PRO A 265 -6.70 -19.04 -5.09
CA PRO A 265 -7.40 -19.29 -6.35
C PRO A 265 -8.79 -18.66 -6.45
N ASN A 266 -9.42 -18.28 -5.35
CA ASN A 266 -10.81 -17.84 -5.33
C ASN A 266 -10.92 -16.37 -4.93
N LYS A 267 -12.09 -15.80 -5.23
CA LYS A 267 -12.47 -14.49 -4.69
C LYS A 267 -12.55 -14.55 -3.16
N PRO A 268 -12.05 -13.54 -2.43
CA PRO A 268 -12.27 -13.39 -1.00
C PRO A 268 -13.76 -13.47 -0.66
N LYS A 269 -14.14 -14.32 0.31
CA LYS A 269 -15.55 -14.43 0.75
C LYS A 269 -15.90 -13.41 1.81
N ASN A 270 -14.98 -13.14 2.73
CA ASN A 270 -15.09 -12.03 3.68
C ASN A 270 -14.01 -11.01 3.38
N ILE A 271 -14.38 -9.95 2.69
CA ILE A 271 -13.45 -8.90 2.25
C ILE A 271 -12.93 -8.07 3.42
N ASP A 272 -13.76 -7.84 4.44
CA ASP A 272 -13.42 -7.01 5.60
C ASP A 272 -12.17 -7.52 6.31
N SER A 273 -12.01 -8.84 6.38
CA SER A 273 -10.83 -9.45 7.00
C SER A 273 -9.53 -9.14 6.25
N PHE A 274 -9.59 -8.96 4.94
CA PHE A 274 -8.43 -8.60 4.12
C PHE A 274 -8.16 -7.09 4.11
N LEU A 275 -9.21 -6.28 4.27
CA LEU A 275 -9.08 -4.81 4.36
C LEU A 275 -8.62 -4.34 5.74
N PHE A 276 -8.88 -5.12 6.78
CA PHE A 276 -8.65 -4.73 8.17
C PHE A 276 -7.21 -4.27 8.48
N PRO A 277 -6.13 -4.83 7.88
CA PRO A 277 -4.77 -4.38 8.14
C PRO A 277 -4.35 -3.10 7.42
N GLY A 278 -5.09 -2.65 6.39
CA GLY A 278 -4.76 -1.53 5.51
C GLY A 278 -5.14 -0.15 6.03
#